data_8cd6e53dfd500bd0e97e5d5597ffda46
#
_entry.id   8cd6e53dfd500bd0e97e5d5597ffda46
#
_cell.length_a   1.000
_cell.length_b   1.000
_cell.length_c   1.000
_cell.angle_alpha   90.00
_cell.angle_beta   90.00
_cell.angle_gamma   90.00
#
_symmetry.space_group_name_H-M   'P 1'
#
loop_
_entity.id
_entity.type
_entity.pdbx_description
1 polymer ?
#
loop_
_entity_poly.entity_id
_entity_poly.type
_entity_poly.pdbx_seq_one_letter_code
_entity_poly.pdbx_strand_id
1 'polypeptide(L)'
;TLRKELITPKEMEGNLSLVGGKAAHFGALNTAIKKLKLNVRVPEAAFAIPFAFYEEHIKAAGVDRLIKALPLTINENNDEILREQLDYIQYKIKRTPISNKLLTLLRDKVSASQYDTIRFRSSTNTEDIDGFNGAGLYASKSGILNHSKKSFEKAIKKVWSSTWSYKAFMERFYF
;
A
#
# COMPACT_ATOMS: atom_id res chain seq x y z
N THR A 1 -19.65 -4.58 4.77
CA THR A 1 -19.08 -4.94 3.46
C THR A 1 -17.82 -4.12 3.25
N LEU A 2 -16.67 -4.77 3.07
CA LEU A 2 -15.40 -4.06 2.82
C LEU A 2 -15.49 -3.31 1.49
N ARG A 3 -15.22 -2.00 1.53
CA ARG A 3 -15.27 -1.15 0.33
C ARG A 3 -14.18 -1.55 -0.67
N LYS A 4 -14.57 -1.86 -1.90
CA LYS A 4 -13.70 -2.24 -3.03
C LYS A 4 -13.90 -1.31 -4.22
N GLU A 5 -13.59 -0.03 -4.01
CA GLU A 5 -13.55 1.05 -5.00
C GLU A 5 -12.33 1.91 -4.71
N LEU A 6 -11.84 2.62 -5.72
CA LEU A 6 -10.76 3.60 -5.49
C LEU A 6 -11.31 4.80 -4.69
N ILE A 7 -10.53 5.25 -3.71
CA ILE A 7 -10.92 6.31 -2.79
C ILE A 7 -10.38 7.65 -3.30
N THR A 8 -11.25 8.62 -3.45
CA THR A 8 -10.88 9.98 -3.88
C THR A 8 -10.19 10.76 -2.75
N PRO A 9 -9.42 11.82 -3.04
CA PRO A 9 -8.79 12.64 -2.01
C PRO A 9 -9.76 13.18 -0.95
N LYS A 10 -10.96 13.56 -1.35
CA LYS A 10 -12.01 14.02 -0.41
C LYS A 10 -12.45 12.92 0.55
N GLU A 11 -12.54 11.70 0.08
CA GLU A 11 -12.95 10.54 0.87
C GLU A 11 -11.80 9.94 1.70
N MET A 12 -10.54 10.28 1.42
CA MET A 12 -9.38 9.84 2.23
C MET A 12 -9.37 10.52 3.60
N GLU A 13 -9.83 11.78 3.66
CA GLU A 13 -9.89 12.55 4.90
C GLU A 13 -10.76 11.83 5.95
N GLY A 14 -10.22 11.62 7.15
CA GLY A 14 -10.90 10.93 8.25
C GLY A 14 -11.04 9.40 8.09
N ASN A 15 -10.57 8.80 7.01
CA ASN A 15 -10.70 7.36 6.73
C ASN A 15 -9.37 6.58 6.90
N LEU A 16 -8.63 6.87 7.96
CA LEU A 16 -7.34 6.24 8.29
C LEU A 16 -7.42 4.70 8.28
N SER A 17 -8.47 4.12 8.86
CA SER A 17 -8.67 2.67 8.90
C SER A 17 -8.91 2.02 7.54
N LEU A 18 -9.29 2.83 6.54
CA LEU A 18 -9.58 2.36 5.19
C LEU A 18 -8.38 2.43 4.25
N VAL A 19 -7.56 3.49 4.40
CA VAL A 19 -6.51 3.84 3.42
C VAL A 19 -5.12 4.08 4.04
N GLY A 20 -4.99 4.10 5.36
CA GLY A 20 -3.77 4.39 6.11
C GLY A 20 -3.47 5.89 6.23
N GLY A 21 -2.50 6.21 7.10
CA GLY A 21 -2.21 7.56 7.52
C GLY A 21 -1.75 8.47 6.40
N LYS A 22 -0.79 8.05 5.59
CA LYS A 22 -0.27 8.89 4.49
C LYS A 22 -1.36 9.32 3.51
N ALA A 23 -2.30 8.43 3.18
CA ALA A 23 -3.42 8.75 2.30
C ALA A 23 -4.44 9.64 3.00
N ALA A 24 -4.76 9.37 4.29
CA ALA A 24 -5.67 10.21 5.07
C ALA A 24 -5.14 11.64 5.22
N HIS A 25 -3.86 11.82 5.55
CA HIS A 25 -3.20 13.13 5.62
C HIS A 25 -3.16 13.85 4.27
N PHE A 26 -2.91 13.12 3.17
CA PHE A 26 -3.01 13.70 1.84
C PHE A 26 -4.43 14.22 1.55
N GLY A 27 -5.47 13.48 1.94
CA GLY A 27 -6.86 13.90 1.83
C GLY A 27 -7.13 15.20 2.59
N ALA A 28 -6.72 15.26 3.86
CA ALA A 28 -6.87 16.44 4.72
C ALA A 28 -6.14 17.66 4.13
N LEU A 29 -4.88 17.47 3.69
CA LEU A 29 -4.08 18.52 3.05
C LEU A 29 -4.77 19.04 1.77
N ASN A 30 -5.26 18.15 0.90
CA ASN A 30 -5.95 18.51 -0.33
C ASN A 30 -7.24 19.31 -0.04
N THR A 31 -7.99 18.94 0.99
CA THR A 31 -9.18 19.68 1.46
C THR A 31 -8.79 21.06 1.96
N ALA A 32 -7.75 21.17 2.79
CA ALA A 32 -7.27 22.44 3.34
C ALA A 32 -6.80 23.41 2.22
N ILE A 33 -6.02 22.91 1.25
CA ILE A 33 -5.56 23.70 0.10
C ILE A 33 -6.74 24.30 -0.67
N LYS A 34 -7.77 23.50 -0.93
CA LYS A 34 -8.96 23.97 -1.65
C LYS A 34 -9.78 24.97 -0.82
N LYS A 35 -10.00 24.69 0.45
CA LYS A 35 -10.77 25.53 1.38
C LYS A 35 -10.10 26.90 1.55
N LEU A 36 -8.79 26.94 1.69
CA LEU A 36 -8.01 28.15 1.90
C LEU A 36 -7.60 28.83 0.58
N LYS A 37 -7.98 28.26 -0.56
CA LYS A 37 -7.63 28.75 -1.91
C LYS A 37 -6.13 28.99 -2.09
N LEU A 38 -5.32 28.09 -1.54
CA LEU A 38 -3.87 28.20 -1.62
C LEU A 38 -3.37 27.91 -3.04
N ASN A 39 -2.41 28.70 -3.53
CA ASN A 39 -1.77 28.46 -4.82
C ASN A 39 -0.70 27.35 -4.73
N VAL A 40 -1.14 26.13 -4.47
CA VAL A 40 -0.29 24.94 -4.34
C VAL A 40 -0.74 23.89 -5.35
N ARG A 41 0.19 23.37 -6.14
CA ARG A 41 -0.08 22.27 -7.07
C ARG A 41 -0.16 20.95 -6.30
N VAL A 42 -1.26 20.23 -6.49
CA VAL A 42 -1.47 18.88 -5.97
C VAL A 42 -1.73 17.91 -7.12
N PRO A 43 -1.44 16.62 -6.98
CA PRO A 43 -1.78 15.62 -7.98
C PRO A 43 -3.31 15.54 -8.19
N GLU A 44 -3.80 15.98 -9.36
CA GLU A 44 -5.24 16.10 -9.64
C GLU A 44 -5.94 14.73 -9.72
N ALA A 45 -5.25 13.73 -10.26
CA ALA A 45 -5.78 12.37 -10.43
C ALA A 45 -5.43 11.42 -9.29
N ALA A 46 -5.05 11.94 -8.11
CA ALA A 46 -4.68 11.11 -6.96
C ALA A 46 -5.86 10.25 -6.47
N PHE A 47 -5.56 9.04 -6.02
CA PHE A 47 -6.50 8.11 -5.42
C PHE A 47 -5.80 7.21 -4.41
N ALA A 48 -6.55 6.57 -3.51
CA ALA A 48 -6.05 5.50 -2.66
C ALA A 48 -6.71 4.17 -3.02
N ILE A 49 -5.94 3.09 -2.86
CA ILE A 49 -6.41 1.71 -2.94
C ILE A 49 -6.75 1.28 -1.52
N PRO A 50 -8.03 0.97 -1.20
CA PRO A 50 -8.39 0.56 0.15
C PRO A 50 -7.77 -0.76 0.55
N PHE A 51 -7.54 -0.95 1.85
CA PHE A 51 -6.94 -2.16 2.43
C PHE A 51 -7.66 -3.45 2.06
N ALA A 52 -8.95 -3.38 1.76
CA ALA A 52 -9.73 -4.54 1.32
C ALA A 52 -9.13 -5.28 0.11
N PHE A 53 -8.47 -4.57 -0.82
CA PHE A 53 -7.76 -5.20 -1.93
C PHE A 53 -6.44 -5.85 -1.51
N TYR A 54 -5.74 -5.24 -0.57
CA TYR A 54 -4.55 -5.84 0.01
C TYR A 54 -4.88 -7.11 0.79
N GLU A 55 -5.90 -7.09 1.63
CA GLU A 55 -6.37 -8.26 2.40
C GLU A 55 -6.82 -9.40 1.48
N GLU A 56 -7.54 -9.09 0.41
CA GLU A 56 -7.91 -10.06 -0.60
C GLU A 56 -6.69 -10.70 -1.23
N HIS A 57 -5.69 -9.89 -1.58
CA HIS A 57 -4.45 -10.37 -2.18
C HIS A 57 -3.63 -11.26 -1.22
N ILE A 58 -3.53 -10.91 0.06
CA ILE A 58 -2.86 -11.71 1.11
C ILE A 58 -3.53 -13.08 1.26
N LYS A 59 -4.86 -13.13 1.27
CA LYS A 59 -5.64 -14.39 1.30
C LYS A 59 -5.41 -15.21 0.03
N ALA A 60 -5.46 -14.58 -1.15
CA ALA A 60 -5.20 -15.24 -2.43
C ALA A 60 -3.76 -15.78 -2.53
N ALA A 61 -2.80 -15.09 -1.92
CA ALA A 61 -1.41 -15.54 -1.82
C ALA A 61 -1.23 -16.72 -0.83
N GLY A 62 -2.22 -17.01 0.00
CA GLY A 62 -2.19 -18.09 0.99
C GLY A 62 -1.23 -17.84 2.16
N VAL A 63 -0.93 -16.58 2.48
CA VAL A 63 0.02 -16.20 3.54
C VAL A 63 -0.63 -15.56 4.75
N ASP A 64 -1.95 -15.42 4.77
CA ASP A 64 -2.70 -14.77 5.85
C ASP A 64 -2.52 -15.45 7.20
N ARG A 65 -2.46 -16.79 7.24
CA ARG A 65 -2.21 -17.56 8.47
C ARG A 65 -0.78 -17.39 8.96
N LEU A 66 0.19 -17.46 8.06
CA LEU A 66 1.61 -17.26 8.39
C LEU A 66 1.83 -15.85 8.97
N ILE A 67 1.26 -14.81 8.33
CA ILE A 67 1.34 -13.43 8.81
C ILE A 67 0.81 -13.30 10.24
N LYS A 68 -0.30 -13.94 10.57
CA LYS A 68 -0.87 -13.91 11.92
C LYS A 68 -0.02 -14.66 12.95
N ALA A 69 0.74 -15.64 12.51
CA ALA A 69 1.61 -16.43 13.38
C ALA A 69 2.99 -15.79 13.62
N LEU A 70 3.45 -14.87 12.78
CA LEU A 70 4.78 -14.24 12.87
C LEU A 70 5.11 -13.69 14.27
N PRO A 71 4.24 -12.93 14.96
CA PRO A 71 4.54 -12.39 16.28
C PRO A 71 4.85 -13.47 17.33
N LEU A 72 4.34 -14.69 17.15
CA LEU A 72 4.55 -15.82 18.06
C LEU A 72 5.91 -16.51 17.83
N THR A 73 6.59 -16.23 16.73
CA THR A 73 7.85 -16.88 16.33
C THR A 73 9.08 -16.03 16.63
N ILE A 74 8.89 -14.80 17.11
CA ILE A 74 9.99 -13.88 17.40
C ILE A 74 10.62 -14.24 18.74
N ASN A 75 11.86 -14.70 18.68
CA ASN A 75 12.74 -14.82 19.84
C ASN A 75 14.20 -14.64 19.38
N GLU A 76 15.10 -14.37 20.31
CA GLU A 76 16.51 -14.06 20.03
C GLU A 76 17.26 -15.17 19.26
N ASN A 77 16.73 -16.40 19.26
CA ASN A 77 17.38 -17.56 18.62
C ASN A 77 16.81 -17.91 17.23
N ASN A 78 15.77 -17.20 16.75
CA ASN A 78 15.03 -17.59 15.54
C ASN A 78 15.07 -16.53 14.41
N ASP A 79 16.07 -15.63 14.41
CA ASP A 79 16.17 -14.55 13.43
C ASP A 79 16.26 -15.07 11.99
N GLU A 80 16.97 -16.14 11.74
CA GLU A 80 17.09 -16.78 10.42
C GLU A 80 15.74 -17.32 9.95
N ILE A 81 15.02 -18.02 10.79
CA ILE A 81 13.68 -18.55 10.49
C ILE A 81 12.70 -17.41 10.19
N LEU A 82 12.76 -16.33 10.95
CA LEU A 82 11.93 -15.15 10.72
C LEU A 82 12.23 -14.54 9.34
N ARG A 83 13.51 -14.39 8.97
CA ARG A 83 13.91 -13.87 7.65
C ARG A 83 13.37 -14.75 6.53
N GLU A 84 13.52 -16.06 6.62
CA GLU A 84 12.99 -17.02 5.63
C GLU A 84 11.47 -16.90 5.49
N GLN A 85 10.74 -16.78 6.61
CA GLN A 85 9.28 -16.61 6.60
C GLN A 85 8.87 -15.28 5.92
N LEU A 86 9.57 -14.18 6.22
CA LEU A 86 9.32 -12.88 5.61
C LEU A 86 9.64 -12.88 4.11
N ASP A 87 10.73 -13.53 3.70
CA ASP A 87 11.10 -13.68 2.30
C ASP A 87 10.07 -14.54 1.55
N TYR A 88 9.58 -15.60 2.16
CA TYR A 88 8.49 -16.41 1.61
C TYR A 88 7.20 -15.60 1.42
N ILE A 89 6.80 -14.78 2.41
CA ILE A 89 5.64 -13.89 2.30
C ILE A 89 5.82 -12.92 1.13
N GLN A 90 6.98 -12.26 1.04
CA GLN A 90 7.27 -11.35 -0.06
C GLN A 90 7.23 -12.06 -1.43
N TYR A 91 7.80 -13.25 -1.52
CA TYR A 91 7.77 -14.07 -2.72
C TYR A 91 6.34 -14.37 -3.16
N LYS A 92 5.49 -14.84 -2.25
CA LYS A 92 4.09 -15.17 -2.52
C LYS A 92 3.30 -13.95 -2.98
N ILE A 93 3.44 -12.80 -2.32
CA ILE A 93 2.80 -11.54 -2.71
C ILE A 93 3.20 -11.15 -4.15
N LYS A 94 4.49 -11.27 -4.51
CA LYS A 94 4.99 -10.90 -5.84
C LYS A 94 4.50 -11.87 -6.93
N ARG A 95 4.29 -13.15 -6.62
CA ARG A 95 3.92 -14.19 -7.60
C ARG A 95 2.41 -14.31 -7.82
N THR A 96 1.61 -13.99 -6.81
CA THR A 96 0.15 -14.08 -6.91
C THR A 96 -0.40 -12.97 -7.81
N PRO A 97 -1.31 -13.27 -8.75
CA PRO A 97 -1.99 -12.26 -9.55
C PRO A 97 -2.85 -11.33 -8.68
N ILE A 98 -2.92 -10.06 -9.05
CA ILE A 98 -3.83 -9.11 -8.43
C ILE A 98 -5.25 -9.32 -8.98
N SER A 99 -6.26 -9.02 -8.15
CA SER A 99 -7.67 -9.01 -8.52
C SER A 99 -7.92 -8.25 -9.84
N ASN A 100 -8.61 -8.91 -10.78
CA ASN A 100 -9.00 -8.28 -12.04
C ASN A 100 -9.85 -7.04 -11.82
N LYS A 101 -10.70 -7.03 -10.78
CA LYS A 101 -11.50 -5.86 -10.40
C LYS A 101 -10.60 -4.66 -10.13
N LEU A 102 -9.53 -4.84 -9.33
CA LEU A 102 -8.59 -3.74 -9.05
C LEU A 102 -7.90 -3.26 -10.32
N LEU A 103 -7.43 -4.17 -11.16
CA LEU A 103 -6.76 -3.80 -12.42
C LEU A 103 -7.68 -3.03 -13.36
N THR A 104 -8.96 -3.41 -13.45
CA THR A 104 -9.97 -2.68 -14.23
C THR A 104 -10.19 -1.28 -13.69
N LEU A 105 -10.44 -1.13 -12.37
CA LEU A 105 -10.61 0.18 -11.74
C LEU A 105 -9.41 1.11 -11.97
N LEU A 106 -8.20 0.57 -11.93
CA LEU A 106 -6.98 1.36 -12.18
C LEU A 106 -6.87 1.78 -13.64
N ARG A 107 -7.16 0.88 -14.58
CA ARG A 107 -7.15 1.21 -16.02
C ARG A 107 -8.17 2.28 -16.33
N ASP A 108 -9.40 2.13 -15.87
CA ASP A 108 -10.48 3.08 -16.12
C ASP A 108 -10.13 4.47 -15.56
N LYS A 109 -9.60 4.49 -14.31
CA LYS A 109 -9.18 5.73 -13.66
C LYS A 109 -8.07 6.46 -14.42
N VAL A 110 -7.08 5.72 -14.90
CA VAL A 110 -5.92 6.30 -15.61
C VAL A 110 -6.29 6.65 -17.04
N SER A 111 -7.07 5.82 -17.75
CA SER A 111 -7.53 6.12 -19.11
C SER A 111 -8.43 7.36 -19.17
N ALA A 112 -9.14 7.68 -18.10
CA ALA A 112 -9.93 8.91 -17.98
C ALA A 112 -9.09 10.15 -17.63
N SER A 113 -7.79 10.01 -17.43
CA SER A 113 -6.85 11.08 -17.12
C SER A 113 -5.92 11.35 -18.31
N GLN A 114 -5.16 12.44 -18.23
CA GLN A 114 -4.10 12.74 -19.21
C GLN A 114 -2.78 12.00 -18.94
N TYR A 115 -2.75 11.14 -17.93
CA TYR A 115 -1.54 10.44 -17.48
C TYR A 115 -1.58 8.97 -17.88
N ASP A 116 -0.43 8.39 -18.19
CA ASP A 116 -0.20 6.96 -18.43
C ASP A 116 0.61 6.30 -17.32
N THR A 117 1.22 7.12 -16.46
CA THR A 117 2.13 6.68 -15.41
C THR A 117 1.61 7.08 -14.04
N ILE A 118 1.53 6.10 -13.13
CA ILE A 118 1.14 6.28 -11.73
C ILE A 118 2.27 5.88 -10.79
N ARG A 119 2.56 6.72 -9.81
CA ARG A 119 3.48 6.39 -8.71
C ARG A 119 2.70 5.83 -7.53
N PHE A 120 2.83 4.53 -7.30
CA PHE A 120 2.28 3.86 -6.11
C PHE A 120 3.20 4.03 -4.91
N ARG A 121 2.59 4.36 -3.77
CA ARG A 121 3.28 4.57 -2.49
C ARG A 121 2.53 3.79 -1.41
N SER A 122 3.27 3.29 -0.42
CA SER A 122 2.65 2.69 0.77
C SER A 122 1.87 3.73 1.57
N SER A 123 0.81 3.28 2.19
CA SER A 123 0.08 4.01 3.23
C SER A 123 -0.36 2.97 4.25
N THR A 124 0.20 3.00 5.44
CA THR A 124 -0.04 2.02 6.50
C THR A 124 -0.65 2.71 7.72
N ASN A 125 -1.24 1.93 8.63
CA ASN A 125 -1.79 2.47 9.87
C ASN A 125 -0.71 2.78 10.91
N THR A 126 0.53 2.32 10.68
CA THR A 126 1.65 2.48 11.62
C THR A 126 2.56 3.65 11.29
N GLU A 127 2.46 4.24 10.08
CA GLU A 127 3.36 5.34 9.68
C GLU A 127 3.16 6.64 10.48
N ASP A 128 2.04 6.77 11.19
CA ASP A 128 1.66 7.99 11.93
C ASP A 128 1.56 7.76 13.45
N ILE A 129 2.17 6.68 13.96
CA ILE A 129 2.28 6.45 15.41
C ILE A 129 3.44 7.29 15.94
N ASP A 130 3.21 8.00 17.05
CA ASP A 130 4.23 8.79 17.72
C ASP A 130 5.48 7.95 18.00
N GLY A 131 6.63 8.45 17.56
CA GLY A 131 7.91 7.74 17.68
C GLY A 131 8.25 6.80 16.53
N PHE A 132 7.31 6.42 15.65
CA PHE A 132 7.59 5.57 14.50
C PHE A 132 8.08 6.40 13.31
N ASN A 133 9.31 6.14 12.86
CA ASN A 133 9.84 6.75 11.65
C ASN A 133 9.81 5.79 10.47
N GLY A 134 8.71 5.77 9.73
CA GLY A 134 8.52 4.95 8.53
C GLY A 134 9.27 5.44 7.28
N ALA A 135 10.06 6.52 7.38
CA ALA A 135 10.77 7.08 6.23
C ALA A 135 11.78 6.08 5.64
N GLY A 136 11.63 5.80 4.35
CA GLY A 136 12.52 4.87 3.64
C GLY A 136 12.30 3.38 3.89
N LEU A 137 11.40 2.98 4.79
CA LEU A 137 11.10 1.57 5.08
C LEU A 137 10.37 0.87 3.94
N TYR A 138 9.49 1.58 3.24
CA TYR A 138 8.60 1.01 2.25
C TYR A 138 8.93 1.49 0.84
N ALA A 139 8.74 0.60 -0.13
CA ALA A 139 8.99 0.92 -1.52
C ALA A 139 7.93 1.87 -2.09
N SER A 140 8.39 2.75 -2.98
CA SER A 140 7.52 3.46 -3.92
C SER A 140 7.86 3.01 -5.33
N LYS A 141 6.85 2.74 -6.17
CA LYS A 141 7.08 2.22 -7.52
C LYS A 141 6.14 2.82 -8.54
N SER A 142 6.66 3.22 -9.70
CA SER A 142 5.84 3.66 -10.81
C SER A 142 5.37 2.48 -11.65
N GLY A 143 4.11 2.51 -12.05
CA GLY A 143 3.51 1.64 -13.05
C GLY A 143 3.06 2.46 -14.24
N ILE A 144 3.06 1.86 -15.43
CA ILE A 144 2.70 2.48 -16.71
C ILE A 144 1.53 1.70 -17.30
N LEU A 145 0.52 2.41 -17.77
CA LEU A 145 -0.65 1.85 -18.41
C LEU A 145 -0.23 1.00 -19.63
N ASN A 146 -0.77 -0.20 -19.74
CA ASN A 146 -0.53 -1.13 -20.87
C ASN A 146 0.96 -1.51 -21.09
N HIS A 147 1.83 -1.35 -20.10
CA HIS A 147 3.25 -1.68 -20.22
C HIS A 147 3.57 -3.01 -19.50
N SER A 148 4.01 -4.03 -20.24
CA SER A 148 4.23 -5.39 -19.70
C SER A 148 5.31 -5.49 -18.62
N LYS A 149 6.43 -4.78 -18.78
CA LYS A 149 7.57 -4.83 -17.84
C LYS A 149 7.38 -3.91 -16.62
N LYS A 150 6.66 -2.79 -16.78
CA LYS A 150 6.40 -1.78 -15.74
C LYS A 150 4.91 -1.63 -15.48
N SER A 151 4.16 -2.73 -15.43
CA SER A 151 2.70 -2.71 -15.26
C SER A 151 2.30 -2.22 -13.87
N PHE A 152 1.06 -1.76 -13.74
CA PHE A 152 0.45 -1.41 -12.44
C PHE A 152 0.50 -2.59 -11.47
N GLU A 153 0.20 -3.80 -11.93
CA GLU A 153 0.28 -5.01 -11.12
C GLU A 153 1.65 -5.21 -10.50
N LYS A 154 2.73 -5.13 -11.31
CA LYS A 154 4.10 -5.28 -10.81
C LYS A 154 4.49 -4.19 -9.82
N ALA A 155 4.05 -2.95 -10.07
CA ALA A 155 4.32 -1.83 -9.19
C ALA A 155 3.64 -1.99 -7.83
N ILE A 156 2.35 -2.33 -7.81
CA ILE A 156 1.58 -2.54 -6.59
C ILE A 156 2.13 -3.71 -5.77
N LYS A 157 2.39 -4.86 -6.41
CA LYS A 157 2.97 -6.04 -5.74
C LYS A 157 4.33 -5.73 -5.12
N LYS A 158 5.14 -4.89 -5.76
CA LYS A 158 6.43 -4.45 -5.20
C LYS A 158 6.23 -3.56 -3.96
N VAL A 159 5.26 -2.65 -3.98
CA VAL A 159 4.92 -1.82 -2.82
C VAL A 159 4.37 -2.70 -1.68
N TRP A 160 3.38 -3.54 -1.95
CA TRP A 160 2.79 -4.42 -0.94
C TRP A 160 3.80 -5.39 -0.33
N SER A 161 4.65 -6.03 -1.16
CA SER A 161 5.67 -6.94 -0.63
C SER A 161 6.73 -6.23 0.23
N SER A 162 7.00 -4.96 -0.01
CA SER A 162 8.01 -4.22 0.76
C SER A 162 7.64 -4.01 2.22
N THR A 163 6.36 -4.08 2.56
CA THR A 163 5.89 -4.01 3.95
C THR A 163 6.30 -5.23 4.79
N TRP A 164 6.74 -6.30 4.13
CA TRP A 164 7.22 -7.55 4.74
C TRP A 164 8.74 -7.72 4.65
N SER A 165 9.49 -6.66 4.31
CA SER A 165 10.94 -6.71 4.49
C SER A 165 11.29 -6.87 5.97
N TYR A 166 12.39 -7.56 6.27
CA TYR A 166 12.82 -7.78 7.67
C TYR A 166 12.90 -6.45 8.44
N LYS A 167 13.54 -5.43 7.86
CA LYS A 167 13.62 -4.11 8.47
C LYS A 167 12.24 -3.52 8.78
N ALA A 168 11.34 -3.52 7.79
CA ALA A 168 9.99 -2.96 7.96
C ALA A 168 9.14 -3.75 8.97
N PHE A 169 9.35 -5.06 9.06
CA PHE A 169 8.67 -5.91 10.03
C PHE A 169 9.16 -5.62 11.45
N MET A 170 10.48 -5.60 11.67
CA MET A 170 11.08 -5.38 12.99
C MET A 170 10.74 -4.00 13.54
N GLU A 171 10.80 -2.97 12.71
CA GLU A 171 10.39 -1.62 13.11
C GLU A 171 8.93 -1.58 13.63
N ARG A 172 8.00 -2.26 12.96
CA ARG A 172 6.60 -2.33 13.42
C ARG A 172 6.40 -3.21 14.65
N PHE A 173 7.27 -4.19 14.86
CA PHE A 173 7.17 -5.11 15.97
C PHE A 173 7.61 -4.47 17.29
N TYR A 174 8.61 -3.58 17.25
CA TYR A 174 9.12 -2.89 18.45
C TYR A 174 8.33 -1.61 18.81
N PHE A 175 7.40 -1.19 18.00
CA PHE A 175 6.47 -0.08 18.25
C PHE A 175 5.03 -0.55 18.42
#